data_a0267d0948775a1caf6bf071dacba576
#
_entry.id   a0267d0948775a1caf6bf071dacba576
#
_cell.length_a   1.000
_cell.length_b   1.000
_cell.length_c   1.000
_cell.angle_alpha   90.00
_cell.angle_beta   90.00
_cell.angle_gamma   90.00
#
_symmetry.space_group_name_H-M   'P 1'
#
loop_
_entity.id
_entity.type
_entity.pdbx_description
1 polymer ?
#
loop_
_entity_poly.entity_id
_entity_poly.type
_entity_poly.pdbx_seq_one_letter_code
_entity_poly.pdbx_strand_id
1 'polypeptide(L)'
;MRNALTLLFLFAVAASSAIAQQKPAANEGFTAYDVQREVSLIGTVQSYTPLSQAAPLGPHLILQTASGAIDVHLGDSRLLTASQFTIAPGDKLRIVGETISFGQHTQFVARLLQKGTQILAVRSIRGFPLSYMAPRTATPPASPGGSS
;
A
#
# COMPACT_ATOMS: atom_id res chain seq x y z
N MET A 1 28.87 82.29 22.82
CA MET A 1 29.39 81.98 21.48
C MET A 1 29.79 80.51 21.42
N ARG A 2 29.16 79.71 20.67
CA ARG A 2 29.53 78.54 19.91
C ARG A 2 28.36 77.59 19.84
N ASN A 3 27.73 77.66 18.68
CA ASN A 3 26.63 76.75 18.23
C ASN A 3 27.15 75.34 18.05
N ALA A 4 26.54 74.35 18.71
CA ALA A 4 26.67 72.98 18.40
C ALA A 4 25.42 72.48 17.65
N LEU A 5 25.60 72.31 16.39
CA LEU A 5 24.60 71.78 15.44
C LEU A 5 24.55 70.25 15.63
N THR A 6 23.48 69.75 16.24
CA THR A 6 23.27 68.33 16.41
C THR A 6 22.57 67.78 15.16
N LEU A 7 23.32 67.01 14.37
CA LEU A 7 22.81 66.31 13.18
C LEU A 7 22.11 65.04 13.60
N LEU A 8 20.80 65.01 13.48
CA LEU A 8 19.98 63.82 13.76
C LEU A 8 19.96 62.90 12.51
N PHE A 9 20.72 61.83 12.55
CA PHE A 9 20.67 60.80 11.52
C PHE A 9 19.45 59.87 11.75
N LEU A 10 18.45 60.03 10.89
CA LEU A 10 17.30 59.15 10.86
C LEU A 10 17.67 57.87 10.09
N PHE A 11 17.93 56.77 10.79
CA PHE A 11 18.12 55.46 10.18
C PHE A 11 16.73 54.86 9.87
N ALA A 12 16.35 54.87 8.60
CA ALA A 12 15.17 54.16 8.11
C ALA A 12 15.55 52.67 7.96
N VAL A 13 15.09 51.82 8.88
CA VAL A 13 15.18 50.39 8.79
C VAL A 13 14.08 49.88 7.86
N ALA A 14 14.42 49.60 6.61
CA ALA A 14 13.54 48.93 5.69
C ALA A 14 13.40 47.44 6.11
N ALA A 15 12.31 47.10 6.76
CA ALA A 15 11.91 45.73 7.04
C ALA A 15 11.50 45.06 5.73
N SER A 16 12.43 44.35 5.10
CA SER A 16 12.13 43.43 3.97
C SER A 16 11.37 42.24 4.51
N SER A 17 10.05 42.22 4.36
CA SER A 17 9.23 41.05 4.60
C SER A 17 9.57 40.00 3.55
N ALA A 18 10.44 39.06 3.87
CA ALA A 18 10.64 37.83 3.10
C ALA A 18 9.36 37.00 3.21
N ILE A 19 8.50 37.11 2.20
CA ILE A 19 7.41 36.16 1.99
C ILE A 19 8.10 34.83 1.69
N ALA A 20 8.21 33.99 2.71
CA ALA A 20 8.57 32.60 2.52
C ALA A 20 7.49 31.99 1.62
N GLN A 21 7.80 31.81 0.35
CA GLN A 21 7.02 30.96 -0.54
C GLN A 21 7.00 29.57 0.09
N GLN A 22 5.89 29.24 0.75
CA GLN A 22 5.58 27.89 1.12
C GLN A 22 5.58 27.08 -0.18
N LYS A 23 6.66 26.33 -0.37
CA LYS A 23 6.72 25.27 -1.37
C LYS A 23 5.46 24.43 -1.13
N PRO A 24 4.58 24.28 -2.14
CA PRO A 24 3.41 23.41 -1.98
C PRO A 24 3.93 22.09 -1.46
N ALA A 25 3.36 21.61 -0.36
CA ALA A 25 3.64 20.28 0.15
C ALA A 25 3.49 19.36 -1.05
N ALA A 26 4.59 18.70 -1.43
CA ALA A 26 4.53 17.66 -2.43
C ALA A 26 3.39 16.77 -1.93
N ASN A 27 2.37 16.57 -2.77
CA ASN A 27 1.35 15.57 -2.51
C ASN A 27 2.14 14.34 -2.07
N GLU A 28 2.03 13.98 -0.77
CA GLU A 28 2.60 12.75 -0.24
C GLU A 28 1.77 11.64 -0.89
N GLY A 29 2.04 11.46 -2.18
CA GLY A 29 1.24 10.73 -3.10
C GLY A 29 1.46 9.24 -2.85
N PHE A 30 0.36 8.54 -2.80
CA PHE A 30 0.28 7.14 -3.10
C PHE A 30 1.13 6.85 -4.35
N THR A 31 2.21 6.09 -4.19
CA THR A 31 3.01 5.66 -5.33
C THR A 31 2.21 4.60 -6.08
N ALA A 32 1.82 4.88 -7.31
CA ALA A 32 1.13 3.92 -8.15
C ALA A 32 1.98 2.65 -8.31
N TYR A 33 1.34 1.49 -8.27
CA TYR A 33 1.98 0.20 -8.48
C TYR A 33 2.55 0.11 -9.90
N ASP A 34 3.81 -0.36 -10.01
CA ASP A 34 4.50 -0.50 -11.29
C ASP A 34 5.18 -1.87 -11.37
N VAL A 35 4.73 -2.69 -12.32
CA VAL A 35 5.28 -4.03 -12.55
C VAL A 35 6.77 -4.03 -12.91
N GLN A 36 7.30 -2.90 -13.41
CA GLN A 36 8.72 -2.77 -13.73
C GLN A 36 9.59 -2.66 -12.47
N ARG A 37 8.99 -2.29 -11.33
CA ARG A 37 9.68 -2.22 -10.04
C ARG A 37 9.48 -3.45 -9.17
N GLU A 38 8.78 -4.47 -9.70
CA GLU A 38 8.56 -5.70 -8.95
C GLU A 38 9.88 -6.41 -8.63
N VAL A 39 9.95 -6.91 -7.42
CA VAL A 39 11.01 -7.80 -6.97
C VAL A 39 10.43 -9.13 -6.50
N SER A 40 11.25 -10.18 -6.55
CA SER A 40 10.88 -11.50 -6.05
C SER A 40 11.53 -11.73 -4.69
N LEU A 41 10.72 -11.89 -3.66
CA LEU A 41 11.15 -12.29 -2.32
C LEU A 41 11.00 -13.80 -2.16
N ILE A 42 12.00 -14.44 -1.58
CA ILE A 42 11.95 -15.86 -1.19
C ILE A 42 12.22 -15.90 0.32
N GLY A 43 11.36 -16.57 1.06
CA GLY A 43 11.53 -16.65 2.50
C GLY A 43 10.60 -17.66 3.16
N THR A 44 10.66 -17.66 4.50
CA THR A 44 9.82 -18.49 5.35
C THR A 44 8.85 -17.60 6.10
N VAL A 45 7.58 -17.97 6.13
CA VAL A 45 6.54 -17.27 6.88
C VAL A 45 6.83 -17.37 8.38
N GLN A 46 6.99 -16.25 9.06
CA GLN A 46 7.09 -16.19 10.53
C GLN A 46 5.71 -16.10 11.18
N SER A 47 4.85 -15.25 10.61
CA SER A 47 3.48 -15.07 11.08
C SER A 47 2.56 -14.71 9.94
N TYR A 48 1.27 -15.01 10.10
CA TYR A 48 0.21 -14.64 9.18
C TYR A 48 -0.98 -14.08 9.96
N THR A 49 -1.43 -12.90 9.57
CA THR A 49 -2.58 -12.21 10.14
C THR A 49 -3.63 -12.06 9.05
N PRO A 50 -4.72 -12.84 9.08
CA PRO A 50 -5.72 -12.84 8.00
C PRO A 50 -6.57 -11.56 7.96
N LEU A 51 -6.72 -10.88 9.10
CA LEU A 51 -7.49 -9.65 9.24
C LEU A 51 -6.72 -8.67 10.13
N SER A 52 -6.06 -7.68 9.54
CA SER A 52 -5.45 -6.59 10.28
C SER A 52 -6.47 -5.47 10.50
N GLN A 53 -6.57 -4.99 11.76
CA GLN A 53 -7.33 -3.78 12.13
C GLN A 53 -6.49 -2.52 12.01
N ALA A 54 -5.17 -2.67 11.91
CA ALA A 54 -4.24 -1.58 11.68
C ALA A 54 -4.05 -1.35 10.18
N ALA A 55 -3.80 -0.11 9.78
CA ALA A 55 -3.49 0.22 8.40
C ALA A 55 -2.11 -0.31 8.00
N PRO A 56 -1.99 -0.77 6.74
CA PRO A 56 -3.04 -0.97 5.76
C PRO A 56 -3.89 -2.19 6.11
N LEU A 57 -5.22 -2.05 5.94
CA LEU A 57 -6.19 -3.09 6.27
C LEU A 57 -6.03 -4.33 5.39
N GLY A 58 -6.35 -5.49 5.93
CA GLY A 58 -6.36 -6.75 5.20
C GLY A 58 -5.33 -7.76 5.69
N PRO A 59 -5.11 -8.85 4.96
CA PRO A 59 -4.20 -9.90 5.36
C PRO A 59 -2.73 -9.49 5.18
N HIS A 60 -1.95 -9.75 6.21
CA HIS A 60 -0.50 -9.55 6.27
C HIS A 60 0.23 -10.83 6.63
N LEU A 61 1.46 -10.93 6.18
CA LEU A 61 2.40 -11.90 6.72
C LEU A 61 3.77 -11.27 6.95
N ILE A 62 4.49 -11.80 7.91
CA ILE A 62 5.92 -11.51 8.07
C ILE A 62 6.70 -12.62 7.38
N LEU A 63 7.45 -12.23 6.35
CA LEU A 63 8.31 -13.13 5.59
C LEU A 63 9.75 -12.95 6.03
N GLN A 64 10.37 -14.00 6.58
CA GLN A 64 11.80 -14.02 6.87
C GLN A 64 12.56 -14.35 5.61
N THR A 65 13.29 -13.37 5.09
CA THR A 65 14.17 -13.50 3.94
C THR A 65 15.65 -13.55 4.38
N ALA A 66 16.56 -13.76 3.44
CA ALA A 66 17.99 -13.67 3.71
C ALA A 66 18.43 -12.26 4.15
N SER A 67 17.68 -11.21 3.75
CA SER A 67 17.96 -9.81 4.08
C SER A 67 17.24 -9.32 5.34
N GLY A 68 16.43 -10.17 5.98
CA GLY A 68 15.64 -9.84 7.17
C GLY A 68 14.15 -10.10 7.03
N ALA A 69 13.40 -9.72 8.05
CA ALA A 69 11.95 -9.85 8.07
C ALA A 69 11.28 -8.71 7.29
N ILE A 70 10.31 -9.06 6.45
CA ILE A 70 9.56 -8.12 5.62
C ILE A 70 8.07 -8.31 5.91
N ASP A 71 7.37 -7.20 6.21
CA ASP A 71 5.91 -7.18 6.29
C ASP A 71 5.33 -7.10 4.89
N VAL A 72 4.51 -8.07 4.52
CA VAL A 72 3.92 -8.24 3.20
C VAL A 72 2.41 -8.14 3.27
N HIS A 73 1.84 -7.18 2.57
CA HIS A 73 0.39 -7.04 2.41
C HIS A 73 -0.12 -7.87 1.23
N LEU A 74 -1.14 -8.71 1.49
CA LEU A 74 -1.59 -9.73 0.54
C LEU A 74 -2.86 -9.36 -0.25
N GLY A 75 -3.59 -8.32 0.15
CA GLY A 75 -4.81 -7.89 -0.56
C GLY A 75 -6.09 -8.37 0.09
N ASP A 76 -6.82 -9.33 -0.50
CA ASP A 76 -8.13 -9.80 0.00
C ASP A 76 -8.03 -11.22 0.57
N SER A 77 -8.37 -11.38 1.86
CA SER A 77 -8.37 -12.70 2.54
C SER A 77 -9.39 -13.68 1.95
N ARG A 78 -10.51 -13.17 1.42
CA ARG A 78 -11.55 -14.01 0.78
C ARG A 78 -11.02 -14.68 -0.48
N LEU A 79 -10.17 -14.01 -1.23
CA LEU A 79 -9.51 -14.61 -2.40
C LEU A 79 -8.60 -15.77 -2.00
N LEU A 80 -7.80 -15.60 -0.93
CA LEU A 80 -6.95 -16.67 -0.41
C LEU A 80 -7.77 -17.90 -0.02
N THR A 81 -8.86 -17.69 0.73
CA THR A 81 -9.75 -18.77 1.16
C THR A 81 -10.41 -19.46 -0.03
N ALA A 82 -10.97 -18.69 -0.96
CA ALA A 82 -11.68 -19.24 -2.14
C ALA A 82 -10.73 -20.01 -3.08
N SER A 83 -9.47 -19.59 -3.14
CA SER A 83 -8.44 -20.27 -3.93
C SER A 83 -7.79 -21.44 -3.18
N GLN A 84 -8.24 -21.73 -1.97
CA GLN A 84 -7.64 -22.78 -1.10
C GLN A 84 -6.12 -22.56 -0.89
N PHE A 85 -5.68 -21.30 -0.96
CA PHE A 85 -4.28 -20.95 -0.73
C PHE A 85 -4.07 -20.72 0.76
N THR A 86 -3.58 -21.74 1.45
CA THR A 86 -3.33 -21.68 2.89
C THR A 86 -1.94 -21.15 3.20
N ILE A 87 -1.84 -20.28 4.20
CA ILE A 87 -0.59 -19.71 4.68
C ILE A 87 -0.47 -20.01 6.17
N ALA A 88 0.66 -20.59 6.58
CA ALA A 88 0.96 -20.90 7.97
C ALA A 88 2.43 -20.56 8.29
N PRO A 89 2.74 -20.28 9.57
CA PRO A 89 4.13 -20.16 10.00
C PRO A 89 4.94 -21.41 9.61
N GLY A 90 6.16 -21.19 9.09
CA GLY A 90 7.03 -22.24 8.58
C GLY A 90 6.89 -22.51 7.08
N ASP A 91 5.85 -22.02 6.42
CA ASP A 91 5.71 -22.16 4.96
C ASP A 91 6.82 -21.42 4.22
N LYS A 92 7.37 -22.06 3.19
CA LYS A 92 8.29 -21.41 2.24
C LYS A 92 7.48 -20.80 1.12
N LEU A 93 7.63 -19.49 0.93
CA LEU A 93 6.96 -18.76 -0.13
C LEU A 93 7.96 -18.04 -1.03
N ARG A 94 7.59 -17.94 -2.29
CA ARG A 94 8.10 -16.94 -3.22
C ARG A 94 6.99 -15.93 -3.46
N ILE A 95 7.30 -14.64 -3.27
CA ILE A 95 6.34 -13.55 -3.40
C ILE A 95 6.90 -12.55 -4.40
N VAL A 96 6.12 -12.23 -5.42
CA VAL A 96 6.45 -11.16 -6.37
C VAL A 96 5.57 -9.96 -6.05
N GLY A 97 6.20 -8.80 -5.94
CA GLY A 97 5.51 -7.57 -5.59
C GLY A 97 6.44 -6.37 -5.56
N GLU A 98 5.97 -5.28 -5.07
CA GLU A 98 6.65 -4.00 -5.03
C GLU A 98 6.52 -3.34 -3.67
N THR A 99 7.54 -2.57 -3.28
CA THR A 99 7.44 -1.66 -2.14
C THR A 99 6.79 -0.36 -2.60
N ILE A 100 5.64 -0.03 -2.02
CA ILE A 100 4.91 1.21 -2.31
C ILE A 100 4.89 2.11 -1.07
N SER A 101 4.77 3.42 -1.32
CA SER A 101 4.68 4.42 -0.26
C SER A 101 3.24 4.89 -0.10
N PHE A 102 2.80 4.99 1.15
CA PHE A 102 1.53 5.58 1.57
C PHE A 102 1.84 6.72 2.56
N GLY A 103 1.95 7.93 2.08
CA GLY A 103 2.42 9.04 2.90
C GLY A 103 3.82 8.76 3.43
N GLN A 104 3.98 8.71 4.75
CA GLN A 104 5.26 8.44 5.41
C GLN A 104 5.54 6.93 5.64
N HIS A 105 4.64 6.05 5.25
CA HIS A 105 4.78 4.61 5.42
C HIS A 105 5.15 3.93 4.11
N THR A 106 6.08 2.98 4.17
CA THR A 106 6.39 2.11 3.05
C THR A 106 5.96 0.69 3.38
N GLN A 107 5.44 -0.02 2.38
CA GLN A 107 5.00 -1.38 2.56
C GLN A 107 5.24 -2.20 1.31
N PHE A 108 5.62 -3.46 1.52
CA PHE A 108 5.69 -4.42 0.43
C PHE A 108 4.30 -4.97 0.14
N VAL A 109 3.82 -4.78 -1.09
CA VAL A 109 2.53 -5.30 -1.55
C VAL A 109 2.76 -6.44 -2.52
N ALA A 110 2.20 -7.61 -2.20
CA ALA A 110 2.30 -8.79 -3.05
C ALA A 110 1.35 -8.69 -4.24
N ARG A 111 1.79 -9.13 -5.42
CA ARG A 111 0.96 -9.38 -6.59
C ARG A 111 0.80 -10.86 -6.87
N LEU A 112 1.87 -11.63 -6.75
CA LEU A 112 1.84 -13.08 -6.92
C LEU A 112 2.40 -13.76 -5.67
N LEU A 113 1.74 -14.83 -5.26
CA LEU A 113 2.18 -15.75 -4.22
C LEU A 113 2.46 -17.11 -4.85
N GLN A 114 3.56 -17.75 -4.46
CA GLN A 114 3.88 -19.11 -4.86
C GLN A 114 4.27 -19.94 -3.65
N LYS A 115 3.59 -21.08 -3.47
CA LYS A 115 3.88 -22.11 -2.48
C LYS A 115 4.00 -23.46 -3.17
N GLY A 116 5.23 -23.96 -3.29
CA GLY A 116 5.49 -25.15 -4.12
C GLY A 116 5.08 -24.91 -5.57
N THR A 117 4.18 -25.73 -6.08
CA THR A 117 3.62 -25.62 -7.44
C THR A 117 2.40 -24.74 -7.54
N GLN A 118 1.81 -24.35 -6.41
CA GLN A 118 0.63 -23.48 -6.38
C GLN A 118 1.02 -22.02 -6.56
N ILE A 119 0.40 -21.34 -7.51
CA ILE A 119 0.59 -19.91 -7.78
C ILE A 119 -0.75 -19.22 -7.70
N LEU A 120 -0.80 -18.09 -6.97
CA LEU A 120 -1.99 -17.27 -6.83
C LEU A 120 -1.65 -15.80 -7.12
N ALA A 121 -2.39 -15.20 -8.07
CA ALA A 121 -2.38 -13.75 -8.23
C ALA A 121 -3.33 -13.12 -7.21
N VAL A 122 -2.82 -12.19 -6.39
CA VAL A 122 -3.61 -11.45 -5.38
C VAL A 122 -3.86 -10.00 -5.79
N ARG A 123 -3.15 -9.52 -6.82
CA ARG A 123 -3.36 -8.20 -7.44
C ARG A 123 -3.23 -8.28 -8.95
N SER A 124 -3.90 -7.34 -9.62
CA SER A 124 -3.73 -7.11 -11.05
C SER A 124 -2.35 -6.50 -11.35
N ILE A 125 -1.99 -6.44 -12.62
CA ILE A 125 -0.77 -5.76 -13.08
C ILE A 125 -0.75 -4.25 -12.77
N ARG A 126 -1.90 -3.67 -12.43
CA ARG A 126 -2.03 -2.27 -12.00
C ARG A 126 -2.04 -2.12 -10.48
N GLY A 127 -1.77 -3.21 -9.73
CA GLY A 127 -1.72 -3.20 -8.27
C GLY A 127 -3.08 -3.23 -7.56
N PHE A 128 -4.20 -3.29 -8.29
CA PHE A 128 -5.51 -3.40 -7.67
C PHE A 128 -5.71 -4.78 -7.05
N PRO A 129 -6.16 -4.88 -5.78
CA PRO A 129 -6.48 -6.14 -5.18
C PRO A 129 -7.50 -6.91 -6.03
N LEU A 130 -7.24 -8.20 -6.24
CA LEU A 130 -8.19 -9.11 -6.84
C LEU A 130 -9.14 -9.61 -5.75
N SER A 131 -10.44 -9.54 -6.00
CA SER A 131 -11.46 -10.03 -5.08
C SER A 131 -12.10 -11.28 -5.64
N TYR A 132 -12.43 -12.22 -4.77
CA TYR A 132 -13.26 -13.35 -5.15
C TYR A 132 -14.70 -12.85 -5.42
N MET A 133 -15.13 -12.96 -6.66
CA MET A 133 -16.55 -12.77 -7.01
C MET A 133 -17.21 -14.15 -7.03
N ALA A 134 -18.08 -14.42 -6.06
CA ALA A 134 -18.90 -15.64 -6.11
C ALA A 134 -19.68 -15.68 -7.44
N PRO A 135 -19.79 -16.85 -8.08
CA PRO A 135 -20.64 -16.99 -9.26
C PRO A 135 -22.05 -16.49 -8.90
N ARG A 136 -22.59 -15.60 -9.72
CA ARG A 136 -24.00 -15.24 -9.58
C ARG A 136 -24.81 -16.52 -9.86
N THR A 137 -25.49 -17.07 -8.86
CA THR A 137 -26.50 -18.07 -9.08
C THR A 137 -27.59 -17.43 -9.96
N ALA A 138 -27.64 -17.86 -11.21
CA ALA A 138 -28.76 -17.44 -12.08
C ALA A 138 -30.07 -17.85 -11.38
N THR A 139 -30.87 -16.87 -10.99
CA THR A 139 -32.21 -17.14 -10.51
C THR A 139 -32.93 -17.86 -11.65
N PRO A 140 -33.48 -19.09 -11.43
CA PRO A 140 -34.21 -19.76 -12.45
C PRO A 140 -35.37 -18.85 -12.92
N PRO A 141 -35.68 -18.79 -14.23
CA PRO A 141 -36.83 -18.01 -14.69
C PRO A 141 -38.06 -18.50 -13.94
N ALA A 142 -38.81 -17.54 -13.38
CA ALA A 142 -40.08 -17.84 -12.75
C ALA A 142 -40.94 -18.63 -13.74
N SER A 143 -41.38 -19.84 -13.35
CA SER A 143 -42.29 -20.63 -14.15
C SER A 143 -43.56 -19.80 -14.41
N PRO A 144 -44.04 -19.67 -15.66
CA PRO A 144 -45.32 -19.02 -15.95
C PRO A 144 -46.41 -19.83 -15.25
N GLY A 145 -47.04 -19.21 -14.25
CA GLY A 145 -48.16 -19.80 -13.55
C GLY A 145 -49.26 -20.16 -14.56
N GLY A 146 -49.53 -21.46 -14.69
CA GLY A 146 -50.69 -21.96 -15.41
C GLY A 146 -51.94 -21.54 -14.66
N SER A 147 -52.71 -20.64 -15.25
CA SER A 147 -54.09 -20.38 -14.87
C SER A 147 -54.97 -21.45 -15.52
N SER A 148 -55.64 -22.23 -14.69
CA SER A 148 -56.79 -23.05 -15.05
C SER A 148 -58.03 -22.39 -14.51
#